data_b110b4b222501ff3cb7502e9acb1befc
#
_entry.id   b110b4b222501ff3cb7502e9acb1befc
#
_cell.length_a   1.000
_cell.length_b   1.000
_cell.length_c   1.000
_cell.angle_alpha   90.00
_cell.angle_beta   90.00
_cell.angle_gamma   90.00
#
_symmetry.space_group_name_H-M   'P 1'
#
loop_
_entity.id
_entity.type
_entity.pdbx_description
1 polymer ?
#
loop_
_entity_poly.entity_id
_entity_poly.type
_entity_poly.pdbx_seq_one_letter_code
_entity_poly.pdbx_strand_id
1 'polypeptide(L)'
;MYIIAAILIFGVLIAVHELGHFLAAKACGVRVNEFSIGMGPAIFHTTKGETEYSLRLLPIGGFCAMEGEDEESDDPRALEKQGFWKKLLIFVAGAAMNFLTGFLIMICLYAGAQGFYTA
;
A
#
# COMPACT_ATOMS: atom_id res chain seq x y z
N MET A 1 -19.39 -4.36 17.25
CA MET A 1 -19.30 -4.86 15.90
C MET A 1 -18.94 -3.78 14.88
N TYR A 2 -19.63 -2.63 14.89
CA TYR A 2 -19.31 -1.54 13.97
C TYR A 2 -17.92 -0.96 14.15
N ILE A 3 -17.42 -0.90 15.37
CA ILE A 3 -16.07 -0.40 15.66
C ILE A 3 -15.02 -1.33 15.05
N ILE A 4 -15.21 -2.64 15.20
CA ILE A 4 -14.28 -3.63 14.63
C ILE A 4 -14.28 -3.55 13.11
N ALA A 5 -15.47 -3.45 12.49
CA ALA A 5 -15.59 -3.30 11.05
C ALA A 5 -14.90 -2.03 10.56
N ALA A 6 -15.08 -0.92 11.28
CA ALA A 6 -14.43 0.35 10.92
C ALA A 6 -12.91 0.25 10.98
N ILE A 7 -12.37 -0.40 12.02
CA ILE A 7 -10.94 -0.60 12.16
C ILE A 7 -10.38 -1.45 11.02
N LEU A 8 -11.07 -2.53 10.67
CA LEU A 8 -10.64 -3.40 9.58
C LEU A 8 -10.67 -2.69 8.22
N ILE A 9 -11.74 -1.93 7.97
CA ILE A 9 -11.85 -1.16 6.72
C ILE A 9 -10.73 -0.12 6.64
N PHE A 10 -10.47 0.61 7.73
CA PHE A 10 -9.42 1.59 7.78
C PHE A 10 -8.05 0.94 7.56
N GLY A 11 -7.83 -0.23 8.17
CA GLY A 11 -6.61 -0.99 7.99
C GLY A 11 -6.40 -1.43 6.54
N VAL A 12 -7.47 -1.86 5.87
CA VAL A 12 -7.41 -2.24 4.46
C VAL A 12 -7.07 -1.02 3.59
N LEU A 13 -7.66 0.14 3.89
CA LEU A 13 -7.37 1.36 3.14
C LEU A 13 -5.91 1.78 3.29
N ILE A 14 -5.35 1.67 4.50
CA ILE A 14 -3.93 1.96 4.71
C ILE A 14 -3.06 0.97 3.94
N ALA A 15 -3.38 -0.32 3.99
CA ALA A 15 -2.62 -1.34 3.26
C ALA A 15 -2.65 -1.10 1.76
N VAL A 16 -3.80 -0.72 1.21
CA VAL A 16 -3.95 -0.40 -0.21
C VAL A 16 -3.15 0.85 -0.57
N HIS A 17 -3.15 1.85 0.31
CA HIS A 17 -2.36 3.06 0.14
C HIS A 17 -0.86 2.73 0.05
N GLU A 18 -0.38 1.89 0.97
CA GLU A 18 1.02 1.46 0.95
C GLU A 18 1.33 0.59 -0.28
N LEU A 19 0.37 -0.22 -0.72
CA LEU A 19 0.54 -0.99 -1.95
C LEU A 19 0.70 -0.07 -3.16
N GLY A 20 -0.02 1.04 -3.21
CA GLY A 20 0.13 2.04 -4.25
C GLY A 20 1.55 2.60 -4.31
N HIS A 21 2.10 2.98 -3.16
CA HIS A 21 3.48 3.44 -3.06
C HIS A 21 4.46 2.35 -3.52
N PHE A 22 4.24 1.12 -3.11
CA PHE A 22 5.08 -0.02 -3.47
C PHE A 22 5.10 -0.24 -4.97
N LEU A 23 3.93 -0.29 -5.60
CA LEU A 23 3.83 -0.54 -7.04
C LEU A 23 4.47 0.58 -7.84
N ALA A 24 4.22 1.83 -7.47
CA ALA A 24 4.81 2.98 -8.16
C ALA A 24 6.32 3.02 -7.98
N ALA A 25 6.81 2.73 -6.77
CA ALA A 25 8.25 2.69 -6.49
C ALA A 25 8.94 1.62 -7.34
N LYS A 26 8.35 0.43 -7.41
CA LYS A 26 8.89 -0.65 -8.25
C LYS A 26 8.90 -0.26 -9.73
N ALA A 27 7.82 0.36 -10.21
CA ALA A 27 7.71 0.80 -11.59
C ALA A 27 8.73 1.90 -11.93
N CYS A 28 9.03 2.77 -10.97
CA CYS A 28 10.02 3.84 -11.14
C CYS A 28 11.47 3.39 -10.90
N GLY A 29 11.67 2.15 -10.49
CA GLY A 29 13.00 1.63 -10.22
C GLY A 29 13.57 1.98 -8.85
N VAL A 30 12.76 2.53 -7.95
CA VAL A 30 13.19 2.83 -6.58
C VAL A 30 13.33 1.52 -5.80
N ARG A 31 14.40 1.43 -5.01
CA ARG A 31 14.64 0.25 -4.19
C ARG A 31 13.68 0.23 -3.00
N VAL A 32 12.85 -0.78 -2.92
CA VAL A 32 11.96 -1.02 -1.78
C VAL A 32 12.60 -2.05 -0.88
N ASN A 33 12.88 -1.65 0.37
CA ASN A 33 13.55 -2.53 1.34
C ASN A 33 12.58 -3.48 2.01
N GLU A 34 11.40 -2.99 2.38
CA GLU A 34 10.40 -3.82 3.04
C GLU A 34 8.99 -3.37 2.65
N PHE A 35 8.13 -4.34 2.43
CA PHE A 35 6.68 -4.12 2.32
C PHE A 35 5.99 -5.00 3.35
N SER A 36 5.23 -4.38 4.25
CA SER A 36 4.62 -5.07 5.37
C SER A 36 3.12 -4.86 5.38
N ILE A 37 2.38 -5.93 5.64
CA ILE A 37 0.94 -5.89 5.87
C ILE A 37 0.71 -6.11 7.36
N GLY A 38 -0.03 -5.20 7.99
CA GLY A 38 -0.30 -5.24 9.41
C GLY A 38 0.72 -4.49 10.23
N MET A 39 0.55 -4.55 11.52
CA MET A 39 1.37 -3.84 12.51
C MET A 39 1.83 -4.80 13.60
N GLY A 40 2.88 -4.39 14.33
CA GLY A 40 3.40 -5.14 15.46
C GLY A 40 4.41 -6.20 15.04
N PRO A 41 4.58 -7.25 15.86
CA PRO A 41 5.58 -8.29 15.56
C PRO A 41 5.26 -9.04 14.29
N ALA A 42 6.29 -9.34 13.49
CA ALA A 42 6.14 -10.11 12.26
C ALA A 42 5.90 -11.58 12.63
N ILE A 43 4.79 -12.14 12.15
CA ILE A 43 4.48 -13.55 12.32
C ILE A 43 4.98 -14.39 11.13
N PHE A 44 5.23 -13.73 10.00
CA PHE A 44 5.78 -14.35 8.81
C PHE A 44 6.55 -13.31 8.04
N HIS A 45 7.71 -13.68 7.52
CA HIS A 45 8.45 -12.81 6.63
C HIS A 45 9.23 -13.65 5.61
N THR A 46 9.42 -13.07 4.43
CA THR A 46 10.20 -13.70 3.38
C THR A 46 10.87 -12.59 2.56
N THR A 47 12.00 -12.91 1.99
CA THR A 47 12.72 -11.96 1.14
C THR A 47 12.69 -12.47 -0.29
N LYS A 48 12.22 -11.62 -1.21
CA LYS A 48 12.24 -11.90 -2.65
C LYS A 48 13.02 -10.81 -3.35
N GLY A 49 14.17 -11.19 -3.92
CA GLY A 49 15.04 -10.22 -4.53
C GLY A 49 15.57 -9.24 -3.49
N GLU A 50 15.31 -7.96 -3.67
CA GLU A 50 15.77 -6.91 -2.78
C GLU A 50 14.77 -6.51 -1.70
N THR A 51 13.55 -7.04 -1.74
CA THR A 51 12.45 -6.60 -0.89
C THR A 51 12.06 -7.68 0.10
N GLU A 52 11.99 -7.31 1.37
CA GLU A 52 11.45 -8.18 2.41
C GLU A 52 9.95 -7.97 2.51
N TYR A 53 9.18 -9.06 2.47
CA TYR A 53 7.74 -9.05 2.62
C TYR A 53 7.39 -9.61 3.99
N SER A 54 6.60 -8.88 4.76
CA SER A 54 6.24 -9.27 6.13
C SER A 54 4.73 -9.29 6.30
N LEU A 55 4.25 -10.25 7.07
CA LEU A 55 2.89 -10.29 7.58
C LEU A 55 2.96 -10.16 9.10
N ARG A 56 2.27 -9.18 9.65
CA ARG A 56 2.37 -8.86 11.07
C ARG A 56 1.11 -9.26 11.82
N LEU A 57 1.23 -9.33 13.15
CA LEU A 57 0.20 -9.90 14.02
C LEU A 57 -1.12 -9.13 13.97
N LEU A 58 -1.07 -7.81 14.03
CA LEU A 58 -2.27 -6.99 14.01
C LEU A 58 -2.68 -6.69 12.57
N PRO A 59 -3.87 -7.10 12.12
CA PRO A 59 -4.29 -6.90 10.72
C PRO A 59 -4.77 -5.48 10.45
N ILE A 60 -3.99 -4.49 10.85
CA ILE A 60 -4.32 -3.08 10.72
C ILE A 60 -3.16 -2.39 10.04
N GLY A 61 -3.42 -1.78 8.86
CA GLY A 61 -2.43 -0.97 8.18
C GLY A 61 -1.31 -1.76 7.56
N GLY A 62 -0.14 -1.15 7.56
CA GLY A 62 1.06 -1.71 6.96
C GLY A 62 2.05 -0.60 6.68
N PHE A 63 3.15 -0.93 6.02
CA PHE A 63 4.10 0.09 5.59
C PHE A 63 4.91 -0.38 4.38
N CYS A 64 5.51 0.60 3.70
CA CYS A 64 6.41 0.37 2.59
C CYS A 64 7.67 1.19 2.85
N ALA A 65 8.78 0.53 3.14
CA ALA A 65 10.05 1.19 3.43
C ALA A 65 10.91 1.24 2.17
N MET A 66 11.24 2.44 1.72
CA MET A 66 12.04 2.67 0.53
C MET A 66 13.43 3.16 0.92
N GLU A 67 14.44 2.78 0.13
CA GLU A 67 15.80 3.25 0.33
C GLU A 67 15.86 4.76 0.16
N GLY A 68 16.49 5.46 1.10
CA GLY A 68 16.63 6.90 1.04
C GLY A 68 15.38 7.68 1.39
N GLU A 69 14.36 7.03 1.97
CA GLU A 69 13.12 7.70 2.35
C GLU A 69 13.29 8.58 3.59
N ASP A 70 13.91 8.03 4.63
CA ASP A 70 14.10 8.71 5.91
C ASP A 70 15.54 9.17 6.13
N GLU A 71 16.50 8.58 5.43
CA GLU A 71 17.93 8.84 5.58
C GLU A 71 18.58 8.99 4.21
N GLU A 72 19.71 9.69 4.17
CA GLU A 72 20.49 9.77 2.95
C GLU A 72 21.04 8.39 2.59
N SER A 73 21.10 8.09 1.31
CA SER A 73 21.60 6.83 0.79
C SER A 73 22.49 7.08 -0.41
N ASP A 74 23.55 6.28 -0.54
CA ASP A 74 24.42 6.32 -1.71
C ASP A 74 23.89 5.47 -2.87
N ASP A 75 22.80 4.72 -2.65
CA ASP A 75 22.20 3.88 -3.68
C ASP A 75 21.56 4.76 -4.75
N PRO A 76 21.96 4.62 -6.03
CA PRO A 76 21.36 5.40 -7.12
C PRO A 76 19.87 5.15 -7.29
N ARG A 77 19.36 4.05 -6.73
CA ARG A 77 17.94 3.73 -6.75
C ARG A 77 17.20 4.24 -5.51
N ALA A 78 17.86 5.02 -4.65
CA ALA A 78 17.21 5.62 -3.48
C ALA A 78 16.14 6.61 -3.90
N LEU A 79 15.08 6.70 -3.10
CA LEU A 79 13.96 7.62 -3.38
C LEU A 79 14.44 9.06 -3.49
N GLU A 80 15.33 9.49 -2.60
CA GLU A 80 15.82 10.87 -2.56
C GLU A 80 16.56 11.28 -3.84
N LYS A 81 17.11 10.30 -4.58
CA LYS A 81 17.89 10.54 -5.79
C LYS A 81 17.05 10.54 -7.05
N GLN A 82 15.76 10.29 -6.92
CA GLN A 82 14.85 10.29 -8.06
C GLN A 82 14.44 11.70 -8.45
N GLY A 83 14.05 11.86 -9.71
CA GLY A 83 13.54 13.14 -10.19
C GLY A 83 12.19 13.48 -9.58
N PHE A 84 11.82 14.76 -9.71
CA PHE A 84 10.58 15.29 -9.13
C PHE A 84 9.35 14.50 -9.57
N TRP A 85 9.26 14.16 -10.87
CA TRP A 85 8.06 13.50 -11.39
C TRP A 85 7.91 12.08 -10.86
N LYS A 86 9.02 11.36 -10.67
CA LYS A 86 8.99 10.03 -10.08
C LYS A 86 8.57 10.08 -8.63
N LYS A 87 9.11 11.02 -7.86
CA LYS A 87 8.70 11.21 -6.46
C LYS A 87 7.23 11.55 -6.36
N LEU A 88 6.76 12.47 -7.21
CA LEU A 88 5.37 12.86 -7.24
C LEU A 88 4.46 11.68 -7.55
N LEU A 89 4.81 10.88 -8.56
CA LEU A 89 4.05 9.69 -8.92
C LEU A 89 3.94 8.71 -7.74
N ILE A 90 5.06 8.47 -7.05
CA ILE A 90 5.08 7.56 -5.92
C ILE A 90 4.18 8.07 -4.79
N PHE A 91 4.28 9.35 -4.45
CA PHE A 91 3.47 9.92 -3.37
C PHE A 91 1.98 9.94 -3.71
N VAL A 92 1.63 10.24 -4.95
CA VAL A 92 0.23 10.30 -5.38
C VAL A 92 -0.36 8.91 -5.54
N ALA A 93 0.46 7.90 -5.87
CA ALA A 93 -0.02 6.55 -6.13
C ALA A 93 -0.75 5.93 -4.95
N GLY A 94 -0.35 6.24 -3.71
CA GLY A 94 -1.04 5.76 -2.53
C GLY A 94 -2.48 6.24 -2.49
N ALA A 95 -2.68 7.54 -2.63
CA ALA A 95 -4.02 8.12 -2.65
C ALA A 95 -4.82 7.65 -3.87
N ALA A 96 -4.16 7.53 -5.02
CA ALA A 96 -4.80 7.04 -6.23
C ALA A 96 -5.33 5.62 -6.07
N MET A 97 -4.59 4.76 -5.39
CA MET A 97 -5.03 3.38 -5.11
C MET A 97 -6.25 3.37 -4.19
N ASN A 98 -6.30 4.26 -3.20
CA ASN A 98 -7.46 4.37 -2.33
C ASN A 98 -8.68 4.83 -3.09
N PHE A 99 -8.53 5.81 -3.97
CA PHE A 99 -9.60 6.26 -4.85
C PHE A 99 -10.11 5.14 -5.76
N LEU A 100 -9.19 4.42 -6.38
CA LEU A 100 -9.54 3.31 -7.26
C LEU A 100 -10.29 2.22 -6.49
N THR A 101 -9.81 1.87 -5.30
CA THR A 101 -10.44 0.85 -4.46
C THR A 101 -11.84 1.29 -4.05
N GLY A 102 -12.00 2.54 -3.61
CA GLY A 102 -13.32 3.08 -3.24
C GLY A 102 -14.28 3.09 -4.41
N PHE A 103 -13.81 3.47 -5.59
CA PHE A 103 -14.60 3.47 -6.81
C PHE A 103 -15.07 2.07 -7.18
N LEU A 104 -14.17 1.09 -7.11
CA LEU A 104 -14.50 -0.31 -7.42
C LEU A 104 -15.49 -0.87 -6.42
N ILE A 105 -15.33 -0.56 -5.13
CA ILE A 105 -16.28 -1.00 -4.09
C ILE A 105 -17.64 -0.39 -4.35
N MET A 106 -17.69 0.90 -4.70
CA MET A 106 -18.96 1.58 -4.98
C MET A 106 -19.66 0.95 -6.18
N ILE A 107 -18.92 0.64 -7.25
CA ILE A 107 -19.48 -0.03 -8.42
C ILE A 107 -20.03 -1.41 -8.04
N CYS A 108 -19.28 -2.19 -7.26
CA CYS A 108 -19.71 -3.52 -6.83
C CYS A 108 -20.97 -3.45 -5.96
N LEU A 109 -21.04 -2.49 -5.04
CA LEU A 109 -22.21 -2.30 -4.20
C LEU A 109 -23.44 -1.87 -5.02
N TYR A 110 -23.22 -0.96 -5.95
CA TYR A 110 -24.29 -0.48 -6.82
C TYR A 110 -24.81 -1.62 -7.70
N ALA A 111 -23.93 -2.37 -8.33
CA ALA A 111 -24.31 -3.51 -9.16
C ALA A 111 -25.02 -4.59 -8.35
N GLY A 112 -24.52 -4.86 -7.14
CA GLY A 112 -25.15 -5.80 -6.23
C GLY A 112 -26.53 -5.35 -5.79
N ALA A 113 -26.69 -4.06 -5.47
CA ALA A 113 -27.98 -3.50 -5.10
C ALA A 113 -28.97 -3.56 -6.27
N GLN A 114 -28.51 -3.21 -7.47
CA GLN A 114 -29.36 -3.29 -8.69
C GLN A 114 -29.79 -4.73 -8.95
N GLY A 115 -28.87 -5.67 -8.85
CA GLY A 115 -29.20 -7.08 -9.04
C GLY A 115 -30.19 -7.58 -8.00
N PHE A 116 -30.06 -7.13 -6.77
CA PHE A 116 -30.97 -7.49 -5.69
C PHE A 116 -32.37 -6.97 -5.94
N TYR A 117 -32.50 -5.71 -6.36
CA TYR A 117 -33.79 -5.10 -6.59
C TYR A 117 -34.48 -5.55 -7.89
N THR A 118 -33.71 -5.96 -8.87
CA THR A 118 -34.23 -6.41 -10.16
C THR A 118 -34.53 -7.90 -10.18
N ALA A 119 -34.00 -8.63 -9.20
CA ALA A 119 -34.28 -10.06 -9.09
C ALA A 119 -35.61 -10.30 -8.37
#